data_4cef1eba636df73b194b0c4b41c9abcc
#
_entry.id   4cef1eba636df73b194b0c4b41c9abcc
#
_cell.length_a   1.000
_cell.length_b   1.000
_cell.length_c   1.000
_cell.angle_alpha   90.00
_cell.angle_beta   90.00
_cell.angle_gamma   90.00
#
_symmetry.space_group_name_H-M   'P 1'
#
loop_
_entity.id
_entity.type
_entity.pdbx_description
1 polymer ?
#
loop_
_entity_poly.entity_id
_entity_poly.type
_entity_poly.pdbx_seq_one_letter_code
_entity_poly.pdbx_strand_id
1 'polypeptide(L)'
;MKPELKKLLVLNLPYLLFVYLFAKCGQAYRLAAGVDASAKLLHLTSGISAAFANPLPSLHPFDLCVGVVGAVAVRLIVYSKGKNAKKYRKGEEYGSARWGTAKDIAPYIDPKFENNILLTQTERLTMTGRPKDPKTARNKNVLVIGGSGSGKTRFYVKPNLMQCFPTSDYPTSFVVTDPKGTLVLETGQMFQRAGYRVKILNTINFSKSMKYNPFVYIHSEKDVLKLVNTLIANTKGEGEKSAEDFWVKSERLFYTALIGYIWYEAPAEEMNFTTLLEMINASEAREDDPEFQSPVDLMFERLEHKDPDHFAVRQYKKFLLSAGDICSK
;
A
#
# COMPACT_ATOMS: atom_id res chain seq x y z
N MET A 1 -29.65 -11.95 42.84
CA MET A 1 -29.17 -10.73 42.16
C MET A 1 -28.54 -11.15 40.83
N LYS A 2 -28.98 -10.59 39.71
CA LYS A 2 -28.45 -10.95 38.38
C LYS A 2 -26.92 -10.74 38.34
N PRO A 3 -26.13 -11.65 37.73
CA PRO A 3 -24.65 -11.59 37.77
C PRO A 3 -24.08 -10.28 37.24
N GLU A 4 -24.79 -9.63 36.36
CA GLU A 4 -24.41 -8.29 35.82
C GLU A 4 -24.51 -7.18 36.86
N LEU A 5 -25.54 -7.20 37.72
CA LEU A 5 -25.74 -6.22 38.78
C LEU A 5 -24.67 -6.34 39.88
N LYS A 6 -24.25 -7.57 40.19
CA LYS A 6 -23.17 -7.88 41.14
C LYS A 6 -21.82 -7.32 40.63
N LYS A 7 -21.54 -7.50 39.34
CA LYS A 7 -20.34 -6.92 38.66
C LYS A 7 -20.32 -5.39 38.68
N LEU A 8 -21.49 -4.78 38.44
CA LEU A 8 -21.61 -3.32 38.41
C LEU A 8 -21.42 -2.72 39.81
N LEU A 9 -21.98 -3.36 40.87
CA LEU A 9 -21.80 -2.94 42.26
C LEU A 9 -20.33 -3.04 42.71
N VAL A 10 -19.68 -4.19 42.46
CA VAL A 10 -18.27 -4.41 42.83
C VAL A 10 -17.33 -3.43 42.13
N LEU A 11 -17.56 -3.13 40.85
CA LEU A 11 -16.76 -2.19 40.07
C LEU A 11 -16.90 -0.73 40.54
N ASN A 12 -18.04 -0.38 41.12
CA ASN A 12 -18.29 1.01 41.55
C ASN A 12 -18.07 1.23 43.10
N LEU A 13 -17.85 0.16 43.86
CA LEU A 13 -17.60 0.22 45.30
C LEU A 13 -16.46 1.19 45.68
N PRO A 14 -15.30 1.23 44.98
CA PRO A 14 -14.24 2.19 45.29
C PRO A 14 -14.65 3.66 45.15
N TYR A 15 -15.64 3.94 44.28
CA TYR A 15 -16.09 5.32 44.03
C TYR A 15 -16.95 5.86 45.18
N LEU A 16 -17.48 5.05 46.08
CA LEU A 16 -18.12 5.53 47.32
C LEU A 16 -17.14 6.27 48.25
N LEU A 17 -15.87 5.88 48.25
CA LEU A 17 -14.82 6.60 48.94
C LEU A 17 -14.64 7.99 48.38
N PHE A 18 -14.69 8.12 47.06
CA PHE A 18 -14.58 9.43 46.41
C PHE A 18 -15.82 10.30 46.69
N VAL A 19 -17.02 9.72 46.71
CA VAL A 19 -18.24 10.45 47.15
C VAL A 19 -18.01 11.04 48.54
N TYR A 20 -17.53 10.24 49.48
CA TYR A 20 -17.24 10.68 50.86
C TYR A 20 -16.19 11.80 50.87
N LEU A 21 -15.05 11.64 50.18
CA LEU A 21 -13.97 12.62 50.15
C LEU A 21 -14.43 13.95 49.54
N PHE A 22 -15.12 13.91 48.39
CA PHE A 22 -15.62 15.16 47.78
C PHE A 22 -16.77 15.79 48.57
N ALA A 23 -17.62 15.01 49.28
CA ALA A 23 -18.60 15.56 50.18
C ALA A 23 -17.94 16.30 51.36
N LYS A 24 -16.81 15.75 51.84
CA LYS A 24 -15.99 16.45 52.85
C LYS A 24 -15.37 17.75 52.31
N CYS A 25 -14.95 17.80 51.06
CA CYS A 25 -14.52 19.03 50.41
C CYS A 25 -15.66 20.06 50.30
N GLY A 26 -16.86 19.63 49.94
CA GLY A 26 -18.05 20.48 49.94
C GLY A 26 -18.36 21.05 51.34
N GLN A 27 -18.31 20.17 52.35
CA GLN A 27 -18.47 20.57 53.75
C GLN A 27 -17.39 21.58 54.20
N ALA A 28 -16.13 21.36 53.83
CA ALA A 28 -15.03 22.26 54.13
C ALA A 28 -15.24 23.64 53.50
N TYR A 29 -15.67 23.71 52.26
CA TYR A 29 -16.01 24.99 51.60
C TYR A 29 -17.19 25.68 52.29
N ARG A 30 -18.20 24.97 52.71
CA ARG A 30 -19.37 25.52 53.40
C ARG A 30 -19.00 26.06 54.78
N LEU A 31 -18.10 25.39 55.54
CA LEU A 31 -17.63 25.75 56.87
C LEU A 31 -16.51 26.80 56.86
N ALA A 32 -15.88 27.04 55.71
CA ALA A 32 -14.84 28.04 55.57
C ALA A 32 -15.36 29.47 55.88
N ALA A 33 -14.57 30.25 56.61
CA ALA A 33 -14.90 31.63 56.92
C ALA A 33 -14.88 32.50 55.65
N GLY A 34 -15.87 33.42 55.55
CA GLY A 34 -15.98 34.35 54.40
C GLY A 34 -17.39 34.41 53.82
N VAL A 35 -17.74 35.60 53.30
CA VAL A 35 -19.05 35.78 52.61
C VAL A 35 -18.97 35.48 51.16
N ASP A 36 -17.85 35.80 50.50
CA ASP A 36 -17.63 35.61 49.08
C ASP A 36 -16.87 34.30 48.79
N ALA A 37 -17.02 33.79 47.57
CA ALA A 37 -16.37 32.55 47.11
C ALA A 37 -14.82 32.63 47.21
N SER A 38 -14.24 33.78 46.92
CA SER A 38 -12.80 34.04 47.02
C SER A 38 -12.29 33.99 48.46
N ALA A 39 -13.01 34.60 49.40
CA ALA A 39 -12.70 34.58 50.82
C ALA A 39 -12.80 33.16 51.40
N LYS A 40 -13.82 32.39 51.00
CA LYS A 40 -13.97 30.96 51.39
C LYS A 40 -12.85 30.09 50.87
N LEU A 41 -12.35 30.34 49.67
CA LEU A 41 -11.20 29.61 49.09
C LEU A 41 -9.91 29.92 49.86
N LEU A 42 -9.68 31.17 50.28
CA LEU A 42 -8.52 31.57 51.09
C LEU A 42 -8.52 30.89 52.47
N HIS A 43 -9.68 30.70 53.06
CA HIS A 43 -9.86 30.08 54.38
C HIS A 43 -10.23 28.57 54.29
N LEU A 44 -10.01 27.94 53.13
CA LEU A 44 -10.40 26.53 52.90
C LEU A 44 -9.65 25.57 53.86
N THR A 45 -8.41 25.88 54.21
CA THR A 45 -7.61 25.04 55.13
C THR A 45 -8.24 24.94 56.53
N SER A 46 -8.78 26.03 57.05
CA SER A 46 -9.53 25.99 58.32
C SER A 46 -10.86 25.25 58.19
N GLY A 47 -11.52 25.38 57.03
CA GLY A 47 -12.72 24.62 56.70
C GLY A 47 -12.46 23.12 56.60
N ILE A 48 -11.31 22.70 56.05
CA ILE A 48 -10.92 21.27 55.99
C ILE A 48 -10.75 20.70 57.40
N SER A 49 -10.02 21.37 58.28
CA SER A 49 -9.84 20.92 59.66
C SER A 49 -11.17 20.76 60.40
N ALA A 50 -12.09 21.73 60.22
CA ALA A 50 -13.43 21.69 60.80
C ALA A 50 -14.30 20.53 60.18
N ALA A 51 -14.22 20.30 58.89
CA ALA A 51 -14.97 19.26 58.22
C ALA A 51 -14.51 17.84 58.62
N PHE A 52 -13.21 17.65 58.85
CA PHE A 52 -12.64 16.36 59.25
C PHE A 52 -12.59 16.14 60.78
N ALA A 53 -12.89 17.17 61.59
CA ALA A 53 -13.07 17.02 63.02
C ALA A 53 -14.19 16.01 63.37
N ASN A 54 -15.22 15.89 62.55
CA ASN A 54 -16.23 14.85 62.64
C ASN A 54 -16.06 13.87 61.45
N PRO A 55 -15.73 12.60 61.68
CA PRO A 55 -15.52 11.62 60.62
C PRO A 55 -16.81 11.19 59.89
N LEU A 56 -17.99 11.50 60.45
CA LEU A 56 -19.25 11.12 59.80
C LEU A 56 -19.49 11.90 58.50
N PRO A 57 -20.13 11.25 57.47
CA PRO A 57 -20.44 11.96 56.24
C PRO A 57 -21.48 13.06 56.48
N SER A 58 -21.29 14.19 55.82
CA SER A 58 -22.29 15.26 55.82
C SER A 58 -23.52 14.87 55.02
N LEU A 59 -24.70 15.04 55.58
CA LEU A 59 -25.99 14.83 54.90
C LEU A 59 -26.57 16.11 54.29
N HIS A 60 -25.79 17.20 54.32
CA HIS A 60 -26.24 18.44 53.69
C HIS A 60 -26.32 18.30 52.16
N PRO A 61 -27.42 18.76 51.51
CA PRO A 61 -27.66 18.55 50.08
C PRO A 61 -26.53 19.05 49.18
N PHE A 62 -25.97 20.21 49.51
CA PHE A 62 -24.83 20.78 48.75
C PHE A 62 -23.59 19.88 48.82
N ASP A 63 -23.25 19.40 50.03
CA ASP A 63 -22.06 18.58 50.23
C ASP A 63 -22.21 17.22 49.53
N LEU A 64 -23.40 16.64 49.54
CA LEU A 64 -23.71 15.40 48.81
C LEU A 64 -23.65 15.61 47.29
N CYS A 65 -24.16 16.73 46.79
CA CYS A 65 -24.08 17.09 45.39
C CYS A 65 -22.62 17.14 44.91
N VAL A 66 -21.76 17.88 45.64
CA VAL A 66 -20.32 17.96 45.34
C VAL A 66 -19.68 16.58 45.41
N GLY A 67 -20.05 15.74 46.36
CA GLY A 67 -19.59 14.38 46.50
C GLY A 67 -19.88 13.50 45.28
N VAL A 68 -21.13 13.49 44.85
CA VAL A 68 -21.59 12.70 43.68
C VAL A 68 -20.95 13.21 42.39
N VAL A 69 -20.99 14.53 42.14
CA VAL A 69 -20.41 15.12 40.92
C VAL A 69 -18.90 14.83 40.84
N GLY A 70 -18.16 15.00 41.95
CA GLY A 70 -16.73 14.69 41.99
C GLY A 70 -16.44 13.20 41.71
N ALA A 71 -17.18 12.31 42.32
CA ALA A 71 -17.00 10.87 42.11
C ALA A 71 -17.34 10.45 40.67
N VAL A 72 -18.39 11.01 40.05
CA VAL A 72 -18.75 10.78 38.64
C VAL A 72 -17.64 11.30 37.73
N ALA A 73 -17.08 12.48 38.00
CA ALA A 73 -15.97 13.03 37.21
C ALA A 73 -14.73 12.09 37.24
N VAL A 74 -14.34 11.62 38.43
CA VAL A 74 -13.25 10.64 38.58
C VAL A 74 -13.56 9.35 37.82
N ARG A 75 -14.79 8.86 37.92
CA ARG A 75 -15.23 7.66 37.20
C ARG A 75 -15.11 7.82 35.68
N LEU A 76 -15.50 8.98 35.15
CA LEU A 76 -15.40 9.29 33.70
C LEU A 76 -13.95 9.38 33.26
N ILE A 77 -13.08 10.01 34.05
CA ILE A 77 -11.63 10.10 33.76
C ILE A 77 -11.01 8.70 33.71
N VAL A 78 -11.30 7.85 34.71
CA VAL A 78 -10.79 6.48 34.77
C VAL A 78 -11.33 5.65 33.61
N TYR A 79 -12.61 5.81 33.27
CA TYR A 79 -13.22 5.14 32.12
C TYR A 79 -12.55 5.56 30.80
N SER A 80 -12.37 6.85 30.60
CA SER A 80 -11.74 7.40 29.38
C SER A 80 -10.28 6.94 29.25
N LYS A 81 -9.50 7.01 30.35
CA LYS A 81 -8.13 6.49 30.35
C LYS A 81 -8.09 4.98 30.12
N GLY A 82 -8.99 4.22 30.73
CA GLY A 82 -9.07 2.77 30.55
C GLY A 82 -9.44 2.36 29.12
N LYS A 83 -10.32 3.11 28.46
CA LYS A 83 -10.71 2.89 27.06
C LYS A 83 -9.56 3.15 26.08
N ASN A 84 -8.72 4.15 26.40
CA ASN A 84 -7.60 4.57 25.54
C ASN A 84 -6.25 3.95 25.97
N ALA A 85 -6.22 3.19 27.07
CA ALA A 85 -4.99 2.56 27.56
C ALA A 85 -4.50 1.50 26.57
N LYS A 86 -3.27 1.62 26.11
CA LYS A 86 -2.58 0.56 25.38
C LYS A 86 -2.45 -0.64 26.32
N LYS A 87 -3.04 -1.77 25.96
CA LYS A 87 -2.92 -3.02 26.72
C LYS A 87 -1.56 -3.64 26.44
N TYR A 88 -0.58 -3.34 27.28
CA TYR A 88 0.70 -4.04 27.25
C TYR A 88 0.56 -5.40 27.95
N ARG A 89 1.05 -6.46 27.33
CA ARG A 89 1.16 -7.78 27.96
C ARG A 89 2.49 -7.85 28.71
N LYS A 90 2.46 -8.32 29.94
CA LYS A 90 3.69 -8.57 30.71
C LYS A 90 4.49 -9.68 30.03
N GLY A 91 5.76 -9.40 29.69
CA GLY A 91 6.69 -10.38 29.10
C GLY A 91 6.72 -10.43 27.56
N GLU A 92 6.02 -9.51 26.85
CA GLU A 92 6.11 -9.40 25.38
C GLU A 92 6.83 -8.12 24.99
N GLU A 93 7.98 -8.25 24.31
CA GLU A 93 8.84 -7.11 23.91
C GLU A 93 8.25 -6.24 22.79
N TYR A 94 7.30 -6.75 22.01
CA TYR A 94 6.82 -6.13 20.76
C TYR A 94 5.38 -5.61 20.80
N GLY A 95 4.90 -5.16 21.95
CA GLY A 95 3.63 -4.46 22.07
C GLY A 95 2.41 -5.38 22.32
N SER A 96 1.22 -4.88 22.01
CA SER A 96 -0.06 -5.54 22.33
C SER A 96 -0.56 -6.52 21.25
N ALA A 97 0.30 -6.97 20.35
CA ALA A 97 -0.07 -7.91 19.30
C ALA A 97 -0.45 -9.29 19.90
N ARG A 98 -1.47 -9.91 19.35
CA ARG A 98 -1.92 -11.27 19.68
C ARG A 98 -2.38 -11.98 18.41
N TRP A 99 -2.40 -13.28 18.46
CA TRP A 99 -3.06 -14.06 17.42
C TRP A 99 -4.55 -13.71 17.34
N GLY A 100 -5.04 -13.47 16.13
CA GLY A 100 -6.46 -13.22 15.88
C GLY A 100 -7.31 -14.46 16.13
N THR A 101 -8.57 -14.22 16.41
CA THR A 101 -9.62 -15.25 16.51
C THR A 101 -10.60 -15.08 15.36
N ALA A 102 -11.48 -16.06 15.13
CA ALA A 102 -12.55 -15.97 14.11
C ALA A 102 -13.42 -14.71 14.30
N LYS A 103 -13.60 -14.22 15.52
CA LYS A 103 -14.34 -12.98 15.81
C LYS A 103 -13.60 -11.72 15.38
N ASP A 104 -12.28 -11.76 15.37
CA ASP A 104 -11.46 -10.61 14.94
C ASP A 104 -11.44 -10.48 13.42
N ILE A 105 -11.54 -11.58 12.67
CA ILE A 105 -11.54 -11.58 11.20
C ILE A 105 -12.95 -11.39 10.62
N ALA A 106 -14.00 -11.73 11.34
CA ALA A 106 -15.39 -11.66 10.86
C ALA A 106 -15.78 -10.32 10.18
N PRO A 107 -15.37 -9.13 10.67
CA PRO A 107 -15.67 -7.86 10.02
C PRO A 107 -15.03 -7.67 8.65
N TYR A 108 -14.05 -8.50 8.28
CA TYR A 108 -13.28 -8.41 7.03
C TYR A 108 -13.69 -9.48 6.02
N ILE A 109 -14.72 -10.26 6.30
CA ILE A 109 -15.24 -11.33 5.44
C ILE A 109 -16.45 -10.80 4.68
N ASP A 110 -16.51 -11.08 3.36
CA ASP A 110 -17.73 -10.88 2.58
C ASP A 110 -18.69 -12.06 2.82
N PRO A 111 -19.99 -11.81 3.01
CA PRO A 111 -21.00 -12.86 3.16
C PRO A 111 -21.05 -13.84 1.99
N LYS A 112 -20.86 -13.34 0.74
CA LYS A 112 -20.78 -14.19 -0.44
C LYS A 112 -19.41 -14.82 -0.50
N PHE A 113 -19.36 -16.15 -0.55
CA PHE A 113 -18.11 -16.92 -0.52
C PHE A 113 -17.16 -16.54 -1.66
N GLU A 114 -17.68 -16.40 -2.87
CA GLU A 114 -16.96 -16.12 -4.10
C GLU A 114 -16.31 -14.71 -4.13
N ASN A 115 -16.72 -13.83 -3.24
CA ASN A 115 -16.20 -12.46 -3.14
C ASN A 115 -14.96 -12.35 -2.24
N ASN A 116 -14.38 -13.46 -1.81
CA ASN A 116 -13.29 -13.46 -0.85
C ASN A 116 -12.01 -14.09 -1.43
N ILE A 117 -10.86 -13.64 -0.95
CA ILE A 117 -9.59 -14.38 -1.02
C ILE A 117 -9.63 -15.45 0.08
N LEU A 118 -9.34 -16.70 -0.25
CA LEU A 118 -9.24 -17.81 0.68
C LEU A 118 -7.84 -17.82 1.29
N LEU A 119 -7.73 -17.66 2.59
CA LEU A 119 -6.46 -17.67 3.32
C LEU A 119 -6.14 -19.07 3.87
N THR A 120 -7.15 -19.72 4.46
CA THR A 120 -7.08 -21.08 4.97
C THR A 120 -8.40 -21.79 4.67
N GLN A 121 -8.58 -22.99 5.20
CA GLN A 121 -9.85 -23.71 5.08
C GLN A 121 -11.03 -22.95 5.71
N THR A 122 -10.79 -22.20 6.77
CA THR A 122 -11.83 -21.51 7.55
C THR A 122 -11.77 -19.98 7.37
N GLU A 123 -10.60 -19.42 7.09
CA GLU A 123 -10.38 -17.98 7.08
C GLU A 123 -10.31 -17.42 5.67
N ARG A 124 -10.95 -16.28 5.47
CA ARG A 124 -11.04 -15.60 4.18
C ARG A 124 -11.09 -14.08 4.35
N LEU A 125 -10.80 -13.35 3.33
CA LEU A 125 -10.73 -11.89 3.32
C LEU A 125 -11.49 -11.34 2.11
N THR A 126 -12.41 -10.39 2.34
CA THR A 126 -13.17 -9.76 1.26
C THR A 126 -12.30 -9.11 0.19
N MET A 127 -12.70 -9.23 -1.09
CA MET A 127 -12.08 -8.53 -2.22
C MET A 127 -12.51 -7.07 -2.34
N THR A 128 -13.55 -6.63 -1.61
CA THR A 128 -13.98 -5.23 -1.70
C THR A 128 -12.84 -4.26 -1.36
N GLY A 129 -12.59 -3.30 -2.24
CA GLY A 129 -11.60 -2.24 -2.01
C GLY A 129 -12.16 -1.07 -1.18
N ARG A 130 -13.50 -0.96 -1.09
CA ARG A 130 -14.20 0.14 -0.42
C ARG A 130 -15.29 -0.41 0.48
N PRO A 131 -14.95 -0.96 1.66
CA PRO A 131 -15.95 -1.45 2.61
C PRO A 131 -16.80 -0.29 3.15
N LYS A 132 -18.00 -0.60 3.64
CA LYS A 132 -18.90 0.37 4.26
C LYS A 132 -18.27 1.08 5.46
N ASP A 133 -17.54 0.33 6.29
CA ASP A 133 -16.71 0.89 7.36
C ASP A 133 -15.25 1.00 6.88
N PRO A 134 -14.71 2.23 6.70
CA PRO A 134 -13.31 2.42 6.29
C PRO A 134 -12.28 1.77 7.22
N LYS A 135 -12.64 1.53 8.48
CA LYS A 135 -11.77 0.84 9.45
C LYS A 135 -11.55 -0.63 9.11
N THR A 136 -12.41 -1.22 8.28
CA THR A 136 -12.26 -2.60 7.81
C THR A 136 -11.53 -2.71 6.48
N ALA A 137 -11.16 -1.59 5.85
CA ALA A 137 -10.30 -1.61 4.69
C ALA A 137 -8.91 -2.20 5.04
N ARG A 138 -8.47 -3.21 4.30
CA ARG A 138 -7.17 -3.88 4.50
C ARG A 138 -6.46 -4.07 3.19
N ASN A 139 -5.12 -4.07 3.28
CA ASN A 139 -4.26 -4.51 2.21
C ASN A 139 -4.55 -6.00 1.92
N LYS A 140 -4.56 -6.35 0.63
CA LYS A 140 -4.85 -7.70 0.15
C LYS A 140 -3.59 -8.46 -0.27
N ASN A 141 -2.40 -7.92 0.03
CA ASN A 141 -1.17 -8.64 -0.20
C ASN A 141 -1.07 -9.82 0.77
N VAL A 142 -0.85 -11.01 0.24
CA VAL A 142 -0.77 -12.25 1.00
C VAL A 142 0.58 -12.90 0.73
N LEU A 143 1.32 -13.19 1.80
CA LEU A 143 2.56 -13.95 1.75
C LEU A 143 2.29 -15.37 2.23
N VAL A 144 2.51 -16.36 1.35
CA VAL A 144 2.33 -17.79 1.66
C VAL A 144 3.70 -18.46 1.73
N ILE A 145 4.08 -18.90 2.93
CA ILE A 145 5.37 -19.55 3.20
C ILE A 145 5.16 -21.04 3.40
N GLY A 146 6.00 -21.85 2.75
CA GLY A 146 5.96 -23.31 2.91
C GLY A 146 7.05 -23.97 2.09
N GLY A 147 7.55 -25.12 2.54
CA GLY A 147 8.53 -25.93 1.85
C GLY A 147 8.01 -26.54 0.53
N SER A 148 8.88 -27.24 -0.19
CA SER A 148 8.47 -28.01 -1.36
C SER A 148 7.45 -29.09 -0.93
N GLY A 149 6.42 -29.32 -1.74
CA GLY A 149 5.38 -30.29 -1.41
C GLY A 149 4.35 -29.89 -0.35
N SER A 150 4.48 -28.73 0.29
CA SER A 150 3.55 -28.26 1.35
C SER A 150 2.12 -27.92 0.85
N GLY A 151 1.87 -28.04 -0.44
CA GLY A 151 0.54 -27.85 -1.02
C GLY A 151 0.17 -26.39 -1.33
N LYS A 152 1.11 -25.44 -1.32
CA LYS A 152 0.85 -24.02 -1.65
C LYS A 152 0.01 -23.83 -2.91
N THR A 153 0.38 -24.48 -3.98
CA THR A 153 -0.36 -24.41 -5.26
C THR A 153 -1.75 -25.02 -5.14
N ARG A 154 -1.86 -26.19 -4.48
CA ARG A 154 -3.12 -26.93 -4.35
C ARG A 154 -4.13 -26.28 -3.43
N PHE A 155 -3.68 -25.79 -2.28
CA PHE A 155 -4.58 -25.31 -1.22
C PHE A 155 -4.74 -23.78 -1.18
N TYR A 156 -3.85 -23.04 -1.84
CA TYR A 156 -3.95 -21.58 -1.90
C TYR A 156 -4.14 -21.06 -3.33
N VAL A 157 -3.21 -21.36 -4.25
CA VAL A 157 -3.23 -20.74 -5.59
C VAL A 157 -4.47 -21.17 -6.39
N LYS A 158 -4.69 -22.47 -6.54
CA LYS A 158 -5.82 -22.99 -7.36
C LYS A 158 -7.18 -22.58 -6.81
N PRO A 159 -7.49 -22.70 -5.51
CA PRO A 159 -8.78 -22.23 -4.99
C PRO A 159 -8.99 -20.73 -5.19
N ASN A 160 -7.94 -19.91 -5.04
CA ASN A 160 -8.07 -18.47 -5.25
C ASN A 160 -8.20 -18.08 -6.73
N LEU A 161 -7.68 -18.86 -7.66
CA LEU A 161 -7.94 -18.68 -9.07
C LEU A 161 -9.42 -18.97 -9.45
N MET A 162 -10.15 -19.70 -8.61
CA MET A 162 -11.58 -19.97 -8.79
C MET A 162 -12.47 -18.94 -8.10
N GLN A 163 -11.90 -18.02 -7.35
CA GLN A 163 -12.63 -16.92 -6.71
C GLN A 163 -12.74 -15.71 -7.63
N CYS A 164 -13.71 -14.84 -7.36
CA CYS A 164 -13.86 -13.57 -8.07
C CYS A 164 -13.99 -13.72 -9.61
N PHE A 165 -14.67 -14.76 -10.04
CA PHE A 165 -15.04 -14.94 -11.45
C PHE A 165 -16.01 -13.85 -11.93
N PRO A 166 -16.28 -13.72 -13.23
CA PRO A 166 -17.19 -12.71 -13.79
C PRO A 166 -18.59 -12.70 -13.18
N THR A 167 -19.03 -13.82 -12.59
CA THR A 167 -20.30 -13.97 -11.89
C THR A 167 -20.31 -13.42 -10.47
N SER A 168 -19.13 -13.09 -9.92
CA SER A 168 -19.01 -12.48 -8.59
C SER A 168 -19.25 -10.96 -8.66
N ASP A 169 -19.46 -10.32 -7.50
CA ASP A 169 -19.58 -8.85 -7.42
C ASP A 169 -18.23 -8.15 -7.67
N TYR A 170 -17.13 -8.89 -7.64
CA TYR A 170 -15.75 -8.37 -7.82
C TYR A 170 -14.99 -9.17 -8.88
N PRO A 171 -15.38 -9.08 -10.17
CA PRO A 171 -14.67 -9.78 -11.23
C PRO A 171 -13.22 -9.32 -11.28
N THR A 172 -12.28 -10.27 -11.26
CA THR A 172 -10.85 -9.99 -11.11
C THR A 172 -10.07 -10.52 -12.30
N SER A 173 -9.15 -9.72 -12.83
CA SER A 173 -8.13 -10.18 -13.76
C SER A 173 -6.93 -10.73 -13.00
N PHE A 174 -6.30 -11.78 -13.52
CA PHE A 174 -5.18 -12.45 -12.90
C PHE A 174 -3.90 -12.28 -13.71
N VAL A 175 -2.79 -12.02 -13.03
CA VAL A 175 -1.44 -12.18 -13.56
C VAL A 175 -0.77 -13.28 -12.74
N VAL A 176 -0.39 -14.38 -13.40
CA VAL A 176 0.08 -15.57 -12.71
C VAL A 176 1.46 -15.95 -13.25
N THR A 177 2.45 -16.09 -12.36
CA THR A 177 3.74 -16.69 -12.68
C THR A 177 3.67 -18.19 -12.45
N ASP A 178 3.83 -18.98 -13.52
CA ASP A 178 3.74 -20.45 -13.49
C ASP A 178 5.03 -21.09 -14.02
N PRO A 179 6.09 -21.24 -13.21
CA PRO A 179 7.38 -21.76 -13.65
C PRO A 179 7.33 -23.19 -14.21
N LYS A 180 6.29 -23.96 -13.85
CA LYS A 180 6.12 -25.34 -14.26
C LYS A 180 5.13 -25.52 -15.42
N GLY A 181 4.35 -24.49 -15.75
CA GLY A 181 3.29 -24.56 -16.75
C GLY A 181 2.06 -25.38 -16.34
N THR A 182 2.02 -25.90 -15.11
CA THR A 182 0.96 -26.79 -14.65
C THR A 182 -0.35 -26.06 -14.39
N LEU A 183 -0.29 -24.81 -13.91
CA LEU A 183 -1.49 -24.01 -13.64
C LEU A 183 -2.26 -23.72 -14.91
N VAL A 184 -1.58 -23.29 -15.96
CA VAL A 184 -2.23 -22.99 -17.24
C VAL A 184 -2.86 -24.23 -17.87
N LEU A 185 -2.20 -25.39 -17.75
CA LEU A 185 -2.74 -26.66 -18.26
C LEU A 185 -3.99 -27.08 -17.50
N GLU A 186 -4.01 -26.94 -16.20
CA GLU A 186 -5.12 -27.39 -15.36
C GLU A 186 -6.30 -26.39 -15.31
N THR A 187 -6.04 -25.07 -15.37
CA THR A 187 -7.05 -24.04 -15.16
C THR A 187 -7.37 -23.20 -16.40
N GLY A 188 -6.51 -23.21 -17.42
CA GLY A 188 -6.64 -22.34 -18.59
C GLY A 188 -7.96 -22.52 -19.34
N GLN A 189 -8.40 -23.76 -19.55
CA GLN A 189 -9.68 -24.04 -20.22
C GLN A 189 -10.88 -23.55 -19.39
N MET A 190 -10.80 -23.64 -18.06
CA MET A 190 -11.82 -23.13 -17.16
C MET A 190 -11.96 -21.61 -17.30
N PHE A 191 -10.84 -20.89 -17.36
CA PHE A 191 -10.83 -19.44 -17.57
C PHE A 191 -11.43 -19.06 -18.94
N GLN A 192 -11.07 -19.77 -20.00
CA GLN A 192 -11.63 -19.52 -21.34
C GLN A 192 -13.15 -19.72 -21.35
N ARG A 193 -13.65 -20.81 -20.74
CA ARG A 193 -15.09 -21.06 -20.62
C ARG A 193 -15.82 -20.01 -19.78
N ALA A 194 -15.13 -19.43 -18.80
CA ALA A 194 -15.65 -18.32 -17.98
C ALA A 194 -15.56 -16.94 -18.68
N GLY A 195 -15.13 -16.89 -19.95
CA GLY A 195 -15.07 -15.66 -20.74
C GLY A 195 -13.79 -14.83 -20.56
N TYR A 196 -12.78 -15.35 -19.88
CA TYR A 196 -11.49 -14.65 -19.75
C TYR A 196 -10.69 -14.73 -21.05
N ARG A 197 -10.00 -13.64 -21.37
CA ARG A 197 -8.97 -13.61 -22.39
C ARG A 197 -7.66 -14.11 -21.78
N VAL A 198 -7.32 -15.38 -22.01
CA VAL A 198 -6.07 -15.97 -21.52
C VAL A 198 -4.93 -15.59 -22.44
N LYS A 199 -3.89 -14.97 -21.91
CA LYS A 199 -2.64 -14.63 -22.60
C LYS A 199 -1.50 -15.38 -21.93
N ILE A 200 -0.67 -16.06 -22.72
CA ILE A 200 0.44 -16.88 -22.23
C ILE A 200 1.75 -16.34 -22.80
N LEU A 201 2.65 -15.89 -21.93
CA LEU A 201 4.04 -15.58 -22.26
C LEU A 201 4.90 -16.79 -21.87
N ASN A 202 5.34 -17.54 -22.85
CA ASN A 202 6.14 -18.74 -22.64
C ASN A 202 7.62 -18.44 -22.90
N THR A 203 8.40 -18.27 -21.84
CA THR A 203 9.84 -17.98 -21.92
C THR A 203 10.71 -19.21 -22.12
N ILE A 204 10.15 -20.43 -21.99
CA ILE A 204 10.87 -21.68 -22.22
C ILE A 204 10.81 -22.05 -23.71
N ASN A 205 9.64 -21.85 -24.34
CA ASN A 205 9.43 -22.13 -25.75
C ASN A 205 8.70 -20.96 -26.42
N PHE A 206 9.46 -20.04 -27.00
CA PHE A 206 8.94 -18.85 -27.64
C PHE A 206 8.02 -19.12 -28.83
N SER A 207 8.16 -20.28 -29.51
CA SER A 207 7.25 -20.65 -30.60
C SER A 207 5.81 -20.91 -30.11
N LYS A 208 5.66 -21.24 -28.81
CA LYS A 208 4.36 -21.43 -28.13
C LYS A 208 3.93 -20.23 -27.31
N SER A 209 4.68 -19.13 -27.38
CA SER A 209 4.38 -17.90 -26.66
C SER A 209 3.49 -16.97 -27.48
N MET A 210 2.63 -16.22 -26.82
CA MET A 210 1.99 -15.07 -27.43
C MET A 210 3.02 -13.97 -27.67
N LYS A 211 2.92 -13.31 -28.83
CA LYS A 211 3.76 -12.15 -29.17
C LYS A 211 3.31 -10.94 -28.38
N TYR A 212 4.29 -10.13 -27.98
CA TYR A 212 4.07 -8.85 -27.33
C TYR A 212 4.87 -7.77 -28.07
N ASN A 213 4.17 -6.74 -28.52
CA ASN A 213 4.79 -5.57 -29.15
C ASN A 213 4.56 -4.35 -28.26
N PRO A 214 5.57 -3.80 -27.57
CA PRO A 214 5.42 -2.66 -26.69
C PRO A 214 5.11 -1.36 -27.44
N PHE A 215 5.42 -1.22 -28.72
CA PHE A 215 5.10 -0.03 -29.50
C PHE A 215 3.60 0.29 -29.53
N VAL A 216 2.74 -0.73 -29.46
CA VAL A 216 1.27 -0.55 -29.42
C VAL A 216 0.82 0.25 -28.18
N TYR A 217 1.63 0.32 -27.15
CA TYR A 217 1.32 1.00 -25.88
C TYR A 217 1.99 2.37 -25.77
N ILE A 218 2.68 2.85 -26.82
CA ILE A 218 3.25 4.19 -26.87
C ILE A 218 2.16 5.16 -27.33
N HIS A 219 1.80 6.10 -26.47
CA HIS A 219 0.83 7.14 -26.76
C HIS A 219 1.41 8.54 -26.61
N SER A 220 2.63 8.66 -26.10
CA SER A 220 3.33 9.92 -25.86
C SER A 220 4.84 9.74 -25.84
N GLU A 221 5.58 10.83 -26.02
CA GLU A 221 7.05 10.87 -25.85
C GLU A 221 7.50 10.34 -24.48
N LYS A 222 6.67 10.54 -23.44
CA LYS A 222 6.94 9.98 -22.11
C LYS A 222 6.94 8.44 -22.10
N ASP A 223 6.13 7.82 -22.94
CA ASP A 223 6.06 6.36 -23.02
C ASP A 223 7.26 5.81 -23.81
N VAL A 224 7.77 6.55 -24.81
CA VAL A 224 9.06 6.27 -25.47
C VAL A 224 10.17 6.22 -24.42
N LEU A 225 10.28 7.26 -23.57
CA LEU A 225 11.28 7.31 -22.49
C LEU A 225 11.13 6.18 -21.49
N LYS A 226 9.91 5.80 -21.14
CA LYS A 226 9.65 4.64 -20.25
C LYS A 226 10.12 3.34 -20.90
N LEU A 227 9.81 3.13 -22.19
CA LEU A 227 10.22 1.93 -22.91
C LEU A 227 11.74 1.82 -22.93
N VAL A 228 12.44 2.89 -23.30
CA VAL A 228 13.92 2.95 -23.33
C VAL A 228 14.50 2.67 -21.93
N ASN A 229 14.00 3.34 -20.90
CA ASN A 229 14.49 3.10 -19.53
C ASN A 229 14.27 1.65 -19.08
N THR A 230 13.12 1.05 -19.42
CA THR A 230 12.82 -0.35 -19.12
C THR A 230 13.76 -1.28 -19.89
N LEU A 231 14.04 -1.01 -21.15
CA LEU A 231 14.96 -1.78 -21.98
C LEU A 231 16.36 -1.77 -21.35
N ILE A 232 16.91 -0.60 -21.07
CA ILE A 232 18.24 -0.44 -20.47
C ILE A 232 18.33 -1.10 -19.09
N ALA A 233 17.29 -0.90 -18.25
CA ALA A 233 17.27 -1.47 -16.89
C ALA A 233 17.26 -3.01 -16.90
N ASN A 234 16.63 -3.64 -17.91
CA ASN A 234 16.52 -5.10 -18.00
C ASN A 234 17.66 -5.75 -18.81
N THR A 235 18.42 -4.98 -19.57
CA THR A 235 19.60 -5.48 -20.31
C THR A 235 20.90 -5.38 -19.53
N LYS A 236 20.96 -4.55 -18.48
CA LYS A 236 22.10 -4.51 -17.56
C LYS A 236 22.13 -5.77 -16.69
N GLY A 237 23.31 -6.41 -16.60
CA GLY A 237 23.55 -7.54 -15.72
C GLY A 237 23.39 -7.18 -14.23
N GLU A 238 23.05 -8.19 -13.41
CA GLU A 238 23.02 -8.06 -11.95
C GLU A 238 24.48 -7.81 -11.44
N GLY A 239 24.80 -6.59 -11.06
CA GLY A 239 26.10 -6.27 -10.47
C GLY A 239 26.61 -4.86 -10.72
N GLU A 240 26.15 -4.20 -11.75
CA GLU A 240 26.57 -2.83 -12.07
C GLU A 240 25.69 -1.77 -11.40
N LYS A 241 25.86 -1.59 -10.10
CA LYS A 241 25.44 -0.38 -9.38
C LYS A 241 26.54 0.71 -9.51
N SER A 242 27.06 0.93 -10.68
CA SER A 242 27.92 2.06 -10.91
C SER A 242 27.11 3.28 -11.34
N ALA A 243 27.61 4.45 -10.95
CA ALA A 243 27.14 5.76 -11.39
C ALA A 243 26.74 5.71 -12.86
N GLU A 244 25.70 6.49 -13.25
CA GLU A 244 25.28 6.60 -14.66
C GLU A 244 26.51 6.86 -15.52
N ASP A 245 27.01 5.80 -16.13
CA ASP A 245 28.18 5.86 -16.98
C ASP A 245 27.80 6.66 -18.23
N PHE A 246 28.73 7.42 -18.75
CA PHE A 246 28.57 8.21 -19.95
C PHE A 246 27.97 7.38 -21.10
N TRP A 247 28.42 6.14 -21.25
CA TRP A 247 27.94 5.20 -22.27
C TRP A 247 26.45 4.91 -22.15
N VAL A 248 25.94 4.76 -20.95
CA VAL A 248 24.50 4.52 -20.69
C VAL A 248 23.66 5.74 -21.06
N LYS A 249 24.19 6.94 -20.85
CA LYS A 249 23.48 8.17 -21.25
C LYS A 249 23.45 8.30 -22.77
N SER A 250 24.53 7.99 -23.44
CA SER A 250 24.63 8.02 -24.90
C SER A 250 23.71 6.94 -25.52
N GLU A 251 23.75 5.72 -25.02
CA GLU A 251 22.85 4.63 -25.42
C GLU A 251 21.38 5.00 -25.25
N ARG A 252 21.03 5.64 -24.13
CA ARG A 252 19.66 6.11 -23.88
C ARG A 252 19.20 7.12 -24.91
N LEU A 253 20.06 8.08 -25.26
CA LEU A 253 19.75 9.09 -26.28
C LEU A 253 19.54 8.43 -27.64
N PHE A 254 20.42 7.49 -28.01
CA PHE A 254 20.35 6.76 -29.25
C PHE A 254 19.06 5.94 -29.38
N TYR A 255 18.74 5.09 -28.38
CA TYR A 255 17.49 4.34 -28.40
C TYR A 255 16.26 5.24 -28.37
N THR A 256 16.32 6.38 -27.66
CA THR A 256 15.20 7.34 -27.65
C THR A 256 14.99 7.96 -29.02
N ALA A 257 16.07 8.27 -29.75
CA ALA A 257 15.99 8.78 -31.10
C ALA A 257 15.39 7.75 -32.08
N LEU A 258 15.91 6.52 -32.08
CA LEU A 258 15.47 5.47 -33.00
C LEU A 258 14.00 5.06 -32.72
N ILE A 259 13.64 4.79 -31.48
CA ILE A 259 12.26 4.43 -31.10
C ILE A 259 11.31 5.59 -31.37
N GLY A 260 11.75 6.83 -31.10
CA GLY A 260 10.99 8.03 -31.44
C GLY A 260 10.76 8.17 -32.94
N TYR A 261 11.80 7.92 -33.76
CA TYR A 261 11.66 7.91 -35.21
C TYR A 261 10.64 6.86 -35.70
N ILE A 262 10.79 5.61 -35.26
CA ILE A 262 9.88 4.53 -35.61
C ILE A 262 8.45 4.86 -35.21
N TRP A 263 8.24 5.42 -34.03
CA TRP A 263 6.89 5.71 -33.53
C TRP A 263 6.21 6.85 -34.31
N TYR A 264 6.96 7.88 -34.76
CA TYR A 264 6.38 9.02 -35.47
C TYR A 264 6.29 8.82 -36.99
N GLU A 265 7.30 8.22 -37.59
CA GLU A 265 7.48 8.22 -39.05
C GLU A 265 7.26 6.87 -39.74
N ALA A 266 7.38 5.76 -38.95
CA ALA A 266 7.21 4.43 -39.55
C ALA A 266 5.73 4.01 -39.68
N PRO A 267 5.38 3.23 -40.70
CA PRO A 267 4.06 2.61 -40.79
C PRO A 267 3.83 1.63 -39.65
N ALA A 268 2.55 1.37 -39.33
CA ALA A 268 2.17 0.52 -38.17
C ALA A 268 2.80 -0.88 -38.17
N GLU A 269 3.07 -1.43 -39.34
CA GLU A 269 3.67 -2.76 -39.53
C GLU A 269 5.15 -2.78 -39.14
N GLU A 270 5.83 -1.65 -39.24
CA GLU A 270 7.25 -1.47 -38.88
C GLU A 270 7.44 -0.98 -37.45
N MET A 271 6.37 -0.62 -36.74
CA MET A 271 6.44 -0.21 -35.33
C MET A 271 6.71 -1.44 -34.45
N ASN A 272 7.92 -1.96 -34.45
CA ASN A 272 8.34 -3.14 -33.70
C ASN A 272 9.85 -3.18 -33.45
N PHE A 273 10.30 -4.15 -32.62
CA PHE A 273 11.72 -4.30 -32.31
C PHE A 273 12.56 -4.85 -33.47
N THR A 274 11.98 -5.50 -34.45
CA THR A 274 12.73 -5.96 -35.62
C THR A 274 13.28 -4.73 -36.38
N THR A 275 12.41 -3.76 -36.65
CA THR A 275 12.78 -2.51 -37.28
C THR A 275 13.83 -1.74 -36.45
N LEU A 276 13.68 -1.73 -35.11
CA LEU A 276 14.69 -1.11 -34.23
C LEU A 276 16.07 -1.77 -34.41
N LEU A 277 16.12 -3.12 -34.43
CA LEU A 277 17.37 -3.86 -34.62
C LEU A 277 17.98 -3.62 -36.00
N GLU A 278 17.15 -3.54 -37.04
CA GLU A 278 17.59 -3.22 -38.41
C GLU A 278 18.20 -1.81 -38.46
N MET A 279 17.58 -0.82 -37.81
CA MET A 279 18.13 0.51 -37.71
C MET A 279 19.46 0.55 -36.95
N ILE A 280 19.56 -0.18 -35.83
CA ILE A 280 20.80 -0.30 -35.05
C ILE A 280 21.90 -0.89 -35.93
N ASN A 281 21.65 -1.96 -36.64
CA ASN A 281 22.61 -2.59 -37.55
C ASN A 281 22.98 -1.67 -38.72
N ALA A 282 22.05 -0.86 -39.21
CA ALA A 282 22.29 0.10 -40.29
C ALA A 282 23.01 1.37 -39.81
N SER A 283 23.20 1.56 -38.51
CA SER A 283 23.87 2.72 -37.92
C SER A 283 25.38 2.49 -37.65
N GLU A 284 25.97 1.44 -38.21
CA GLU A 284 27.40 1.15 -38.03
C GLU A 284 28.26 2.31 -38.52
N ALA A 285 29.11 2.82 -37.64
CA ALA A 285 30.13 3.80 -37.98
C ALA A 285 31.34 3.09 -38.63
N ARG A 286 32.01 3.72 -39.58
CA ARG A 286 33.25 3.23 -40.16
C ARG A 286 34.43 4.03 -39.59
N GLU A 287 35.33 3.35 -38.92
CA GLU A 287 36.51 3.96 -38.31
C GLU A 287 37.52 4.50 -39.37
N ASP A 288 37.49 3.90 -40.56
CA ASP A 288 38.36 4.22 -41.69
C ASP A 288 37.87 5.38 -42.57
N ASP A 289 36.66 5.86 -42.40
CA ASP A 289 36.07 6.97 -43.16
C ASP A 289 35.26 7.89 -42.24
N PRO A 290 35.87 8.98 -41.74
CA PRO A 290 35.21 9.97 -40.87
C PRO A 290 34.05 10.72 -41.52
N GLU A 291 33.97 10.74 -42.86
CA GLU A 291 32.86 11.40 -43.59
C GLU A 291 31.73 10.43 -43.94
N PHE A 292 31.88 9.15 -43.56
CA PHE A 292 30.87 8.16 -43.83
C PHE A 292 29.56 8.46 -43.08
N GLN A 293 28.49 8.58 -43.82
CA GLN A 293 27.13 8.69 -43.29
C GLN A 293 26.42 7.38 -43.42
N SER A 294 25.95 6.83 -42.29
CA SER A 294 25.13 5.62 -42.27
C SER A 294 23.75 5.89 -42.89
N PRO A 295 23.04 4.85 -43.37
CA PRO A 295 21.64 4.99 -43.78
C PRO A 295 20.74 5.66 -42.74
N VAL A 296 21.03 5.47 -41.46
CA VAL A 296 20.29 6.07 -40.35
C VAL A 296 20.58 7.58 -40.25
N ASP A 297 21.86 7.99 -40.43
CA ASP A 297 22.22 9.43 -40.47
C ASP A 297 21.43 10.17 -41.56
N LEU A 298 21.38 9.58 -42.75
CA LEU A 298 20.64 10.13 -43.87
C LEU A 298 19.12 10.20 -43.62
N MET A 299 18.56 9.22 -42.89
CA MET A 299 17.15 9.28 -42.49
C MET A 299 16.88 10.43 -41.53
N PHE A 300 17.74 10.63 -40.53
CA PHE A 300 17.61 11.73 -39.58
C PHE A 300 17.88 13.10 -40.22
N GLU A 301 18.81 13.20 -41.15
CA GLU A 301 19.07 14.43 -41.92
C GLU A 301 17.83 14.84 -42.73
N ARG A 302 17.22 13.90 -43.44
CA ARG A 302 15.96 14.15 -44.17
C ARG A 302 14.84 14.62 -43.27
N LEU A 303 14.70 13.99 -42.08
CA LEU A 303 13.70 14.39 -41.10
C LEU A 303 13.98 15.76 -40.51
N GLU A 304 15.26 16.09 -40.26
CA GLU A 304 15.68 17.41 -39.81
C GLU A 304 15.34 18.51 -40.81
N HIS A 305 15.54 18.25 -42.09
CA HIS A 305 15.15 19.20 -43.16
C HIS A 305 13.62 19.41 -43.21
N LYS A 306 12.83 18.40 -42.86
CA LYS A 306 11.36 18.48 -42.83
C LYS A 306 10.86 19.17 -41.57
N ASP A 307 11.41 18.81 -40.41
CA ASP A 307 11.05 19.31 -39.07
C ASP A 307 12.28 19.35 -38.16
N PRO A 308 12.98 20.50 -38.08
CA PRO A 308 14.17 20.64 -37.22
C PRO A 308 13.90 20.45 -35.73
N ASP A 309 12.67 20.67 -35.30
CA ASP A 309 12.23 20.54 -33.88
C ASP A 309 11.63 19.19 -33.54
N HIS A 310 11.64 18.24 -34.47
CA HIS A 310 11.10 16.90 -34.27
C HIS A 310 11.75 16.20 -33.08
N PHE A 311 10.94 15.52 -32.26
CA PHE A 311 11.41 14.88 -31.06
C PHE A 311 12.61 13.94 -31.29
N ALA A 312 12.52 13.06 -32.29
CA ALA A 312 13.56 12.10 -32.60
C ALA A 312 14.85 12.79 -33.06
N VAL A 313 14.76 13.83 -33.89
CA VAL A 313 15.91 14.63 -34.36
C VAL A 313 16.64 15.29 -33.21
N ARG A 314 15.91 15.90 -32.28
CA ARG A 314 16.51 16.51 -31.08
C ARG A 314 17.27 15.49 -30.21
N GLN A 315 16.79 14.28 -30.09
CA GLN A 315 17.48 13.22 -29.32
C GLN A 315 18.71 12.72 -30.10
N TYR A 316 18.61 12.56 -31.42
CA TYR A 316 19.72 12.13 -32.27
C TYR A 316 20.87 13.13 -32.25
N LYS A 317 20.57 14.42 -32.37
CA LYS A 317 21.59 15.50 -32.26
C LYS A 317 22.30 15.45 -30.90
N LYS A 318 21.58 15.26 -29.81
CA LYS A 318 22.19 15.11 -28.47
C LYS A 318 23.10 13.88 -28.41
N PHE A 319 22.69 12.77 -29.04
CA PHE A 319 23.52 11.58 -29.13
C PHE A 319 24.81 11.85 -29.89
N LEU A 320 24.75 12.48 -31.09
CA LEU A 320 25.93 12.84 -31.89
C LEU A 320 26.87 13.77 -31.13
N LEU A 321 26.36 14.78 -30.44
CA LEU A 321 27.17 15.64 -29.57
C LEU A 321 27.87 14.88 -28.46
N SER A 322 27.17 13.95 -27.81
CA SER A 322 27.79 13.11 -26.78
C SER A 322 28.82 12.16 -27.36
N ALA A 323 28.63 11.63 -28.56
CA ALA A 323 29.59 10.76 -29.23
C ALA A 323 30.82 11.54 -29.78
N GLY A 324 30.61 12.78 -30.29
CA GLY A 324 31.69 13.64 -30.81
C GLY A 324 32.72 14.09 -29.76
N ASP A 325 32.27 14.25 -28.48
CA ASP A 325 33.19 14.54 -27.35
C ASP A 325 34.17 13.39 -27.05
N ILE A 326 33.91 12.20 -27.56
CA ILE A 326 34.78 11.01 -27.39
C ILE A 326 35.87 10.98 -28.46
N CYS A 327 35.55 11.36 -29.70
CA CYS A 327 36.51 11.38 -30.80
C CYS A 327 37.49 12.54 -30.71
N SER A 328 37.23 13.55 -29.87
CA SER A 328 38.08 14.73 -29.65
C SER A 328 39.00 14.62 -28.43
N LYS A 329 38.97 13.54 -27.68
CA LYS A 329 39.87 13.21 -26.57
C LYS A 329 40.63 11.93 -26.85
#